data_815d2eb9d5fd2f3d6c3bc269407b9cc7
#
_entry.id   815d2eb9d5fd2f3d6c3bc269407b9cc7
#
_cell.length_a   1.000
_cell.length_b   1.000
_cell.length_c   1.000
_cell.angle_alpha   90.00
_cell.angle_beta   90.00
_cell.angle_gamma   90.00
#
_symmetry.space_group_name_H-M   'P 1'
#
loop_
_entity.id
_entity.type
_entity.pdbx_description
1 polymer ?
#
loop_
_entity_poly.entity_id
_entity_poly.type
_entity_poly.pdbx_seq_one_letter_code
_entity_poly.pdbx_strand_id
1 'polypeptide(L)'
;MASAKLMIPKRSAPYYVLTANVTVHGKRVRRYGRFDFDPTVLKTHRQRENAAIEAALVFERAEQQKADDEKDGKNTPFRDAARAYIDSKKSMLDPSVRLEGDYEQHKNKANTTAGKETMLRRICEISPAFAEMPISKVNKRECEKFLDLLGEADVRSVKGYAVLKSNAKQYKKLSCPQIAAQCSIQTKSVERVFRGERTTLKTAQEIAAALKCKPEKLFHIELDHRPIARKTIKEYAIFLRLVMQYAEREYGIDNDTQTLAVKGTRSRPVDCLHPEEVEALFKVLPRCSTLEQVIIMGLLNTGMRRGELAGLTWEDIDFDHCTVHVDKSLLIVNKGYHLTTTKEDNVRDIDVAPEFMEYLKTYRDQWLAQKHRMGSAWQTCMDGKWESYRESLQKLRGKNFIVINDFGWPISPDHYGKIVDRVAEKAGIRKIHPHMFRHTFVSILLSNPDIGVATVAAEAGHAQPSTTLAIYTQVYHKRQDSIRNQMSETLYKNKNPER
;
A
#
# COMPACT_ATOMS: atom_id res chain seq x y z
N MET A 1 -52.84 0.01 1.54
CA MET A 1 -53.37 0.07 2.90
C MET A 1 -52.93 -1.17 3.62
N ALA A 2 -52.41 -1.01 4.82
CA ALA A 2 -52.10 -2.12 5.69
C ALA A 2 -53.40 -2.83 6.15
N SER A 3 -53.36 -4.12 6.31
CA SER A 3 -54.49 -4.89 6.81
C SER A 3 -54.01 -6.02 7.73
N ALA A 4 -54.88 -6.42 8.66
CA ALA A 4 -54.63 -7.53 9.55
C ALA A 4 -55.77 -8.57 9.42
N LYS A 5 -55.43 -9.85 9.28
CA LYS A 5 -56.37 -10.93 9.16
C LYS A 5 -56.13 -11.97 10.25
N LEU A 6 -57.14 -12.26 11.04
CA LEU A 6 -57.07 -13.28 12.08
C LEU A 6 -56.93 -14.68 11.46
N MET A 7 -55.98 -15.44 11.94
CA MET A 7 -55.72 -16.84 11.60
C MET A 7 -55.95 -17.70 12.86
N ILE A 8 -56.72 -18.75 12.71
CA ILE A 8 -57.02 -19.72 13.78
C ILE A 8 -56.55 -21.09 13.32
N PRO A 9 -55.26 -21.41 13.51
CA PRO A 9 -54.72 -22.70 13.10
C PRO A 9 -55.18 -23.83 14.03
N LYS A 10 -55.31 -25.06 13.49
CA LYS A 10 -55.81 -26.23 14.26
C LYS A 10 -54.90 -26.69 15.42
N ARG A 11 -53.62 -26.32 15.40
CA ARG A 11 -52.57 -26.84 16.33
C ARG A 11 -51.72 -25.77 17.02
N SER A 12 -52.02 -24.49 16.86
CA SER A 12 -51.29 -23.40 17.51
C SER A 12 -52.24 -22.29 17.96
N ALA A 13 -51.75 -21.37 18.80
CA ALA A 13 -52.52 -20.22 19.23
C ALA A 13 -52.91 -19.33 18.03
N PRO A 14 -54.09 -18.66 18.09
CA PRO A 14 -54.51 -17.73 17.05
C PRO A 14 -53.58 -16.54 16.98
N TYR A 15 -53.35 -16.04 15.78
CA TYR A 15 -52.53 -14.87 15.51
C TYR A 15 -53.07 -14.05 14.33
N TYR A 16 -52.62 -12.82 14.17
CA TYR A 16 -52.96 -12.03 13.01
C TYR A 16 -51.85 -12.06 11.98
N VAL A 17 -52.21 -12.26 10.70
CA VAL A 17 -51.33 -12.03 9.56
C VAL A 17 -51.44 -10.56 9.19
N LEU A 18 -50.34 -9.82 9.31
CA LEU A 18 -50.22 -8.45 8.85
C LEU A 18 -49.89 -8.45 7.37
N THR A 19 -50.54 -7.59 6.60
CA THR A 19 -50.28 -7.43 5.18
C THR A 19 -49.91 -5.97 4.93
N ALA A 20 -48.72 -5.74 4.35
CA ALA A 20 -48.26 -4.44 3.91
C ALA A 20 -48.14 -4.40 2.40
N ASN A 21 -48.56 -3.30 1.77
CA ASN A 21 -48.34 -3.04 0.35
C ASN A 21 -47.24 -1.96 0.22
N VAL A 22 -46.01 -2.39 -0.10
CA VAL A 22 -44.86 -1.52 -0.25
C VAL A 22 -44.50 -1.31 -1.73
N THR A 23 -43.93 -0.18 -2.05
CA THR A 23 -43.44 0.12 -3.41
C THR A 23 -41.95 -0.15 -3.47
N VAL A 24 -41.57 -1.19 -4.23
CA VAL A 24 -40.15 -1.56 -4.46
C VAL A 24 -39.84 -1.33 -5.95
N HIS A 25 -38.88 -0.47 -6.26
CA HIS A 25 -38.50 -0.10 -7.65
C HIS A 25 -39.70 0.26 -8.55
N GLY A 26 -40.67 1.02 -8.00
CA GLY A 26 -41.87 1.47 -8.73
C GLY A 26 -42.96 0.40 -8.87
N LYS A 27 -42.76 -0.80 -8.38
CA LYS A 27 -43.76 -1.89 -8.39
C LYS A 27 -44.32 -2.12 -6.98
N ARG A 28 -45.64 -2.29 -6.88
CA ARG A 28 -46.28 -2.67 -5.62
C ARG A 28 -46.02 -4.14 -5.30
N VAL A 29 -45.43 -4.40 -4.14
CA VAL A 29 -45.13 -5.74 -3.62
C VAL A 29 -45.89 -5.92 -2.29
N ARG A 30 -46.49 -7.10 -2.07
CA ARG A 30 -47.08 -7.46 -0.79
C ARG A 30 -46.05 -8.09 0.11
N ARG A 31 -45.97 -7.60 1.36
CA ARG A 31 -45.19 -8.19 2.44
C ARG A 31 -46.10 -8.71 3.52
N TYR A 32 -45.70 -9.79 4.16
CA TYR A 32 -46.47 -10.43 5.21
C TYR A 32 -45.66 -10.48 6.49
N GLY A 33 -46.32 -10.10 7.59
CA GLY A 33 -45.81 -10.19 8.95
C GLY A 33 -46.74 -11.00 9.83
N ARG A 34 -46.33 -11.23 11.08
CA ARG A 34 -47.11 -11.92 12.06
C ARG A 34 -47.23 -11.07 13.33
N PHE A 35 -48.44 -11.02 13.89
CA PHE A 35 -48.72 -10.39 15.17
C PHE A 35 -49.34 -11.41 16.09
N ASP A 36 -48.58 -11.79 17.12
CA ASP A 36 -49.04 -12.66 18.22
C ASP A 36 -49.58 -11.76 19.34
N PHE A 37 -50.68 -12.15 19.96
CA PHE A 37 -51.30 -11.40 21.03
C PHE A 37 -51.49 -12.27 22.26
N ASP A 38 -51.45 -11.67 23.45
CA ASP A 38 -51.78 -12.33 24.70
C ASP A 38 -53.28 -12.15 24.99
N PRO A 39 -54.06 -13.25 25.01
CA PRO A 39 -55.49 -13.18 25.28
C PRO A 39 -55.86 -12.68 26.69
N THR A 40 -54.90 -12.71 27.64
CA THR A 40 -55.09 -12.23 29.01
C THR A 40 -55.03 -10.71 29.09
N VAL A 41 -54.26 -10.10 28.18
CA VAL A 41 -54.05 -8.63 28.06
C VAL A 41 -55.13 -8.04 27.13
N LEU A 42 -55.26 -8.61 25.92
CA LEU A 42 -56.24 -8.19 24.91
C LEU A 42 -57.47 -9.09 24.99
N LYS A 43 -58.37 -8.80 25.92
CA LYS A 43 -59.54 -9.68 26.32
C LYS A 43 -60.58 -9.73 25.24
N THR A 44 -60.95 -8.62 24.62
CA THR A 44 -62.06 -8.57 23.64
C THR A 44 -61.54 -8.67 22.18
N HIS A 45 -62.42 -9.18 21.31
CA HIS A 45 -62.18 -9.28 19.88
C HIS A 45 -61.77 -7.89 19.29
N ARG A 46 -62.54 -6.87 19.68
CA ARG A 46 -62.30 -5.48 19.21
C ARG A 46 -60.94 -4.91 19.67
N GLN A 47 -60.47 -5.24 20.89
CA GLN A 47 -59.15 -4.84 21.37
C GLN A 47 -58.04 -5.51 20.56
N ARG A 48 -58.16 -6.81 20.25
CA ARG A 48 -57.21 -7.59 19.46
C ARG A 48 -57.11 -7.08 18.01
N GLU A 49 -58.29 -6.80 17.43
CA GLU A 49 -58.39 -6.28 16.07
C GLU A 49 -57.76 -4.88 15.93
N ASN A 50 -58.06 -3.98 16.88
CA ASN A 50 -57.43 -2.64 16.89
C ASN A 50 -55.89 -2.71 17.06
N ALA A 51 -55.40 -3.52 17.98
CA ALA A 51 -53.96 -3.71 18.17
C ALA A 51 -53.30 -4.33 16.93
N ALA A 52 -53.96 -5.26 16.24
CA ALA A 52 -53.46 -5.86 15.01
C ALA A 52 -53.43 -4.87 13.84
N ILE A 53 -54.42 -3.98 13.73
CA ILE A 53 -54.43 -2.91 12.72
C ILE A 53 -53.30 -1.91 12.98
N GLU A 54 -53.10 -1.53 14.24
CA GLU A 54 -52.02 -0.65 14.64
C GLU A 54 -50.65 -1.27 14.35
N ALA A 55 -50.48 -2.55 14.69
CA ALA A 55 -49.28 -3.33 14.33
C ALA A 55 -49.08 -3.42 12.80
N ALA A 56 -50.15 -3.56 12.02
CA ALA A 56 -50.06 -3.59 10.56
C ALA A 56 -49.60 -2.26 9.95
N LEU A 57 -50.05 -1.14 10.54
CA LEU A 57 -49.57 0.20 10.09
C LEU A 57 -48.09 0.41 10.42
N VAL A 58 -47.65 -0.02 11.61
CA VAL A 58 -46.23 0.03 11.99
C VAL A 58 -45.40 -0.87 11.06
N PHE A 59 -45.90 -2.08 10.79
CA PHE A 59 -45.23 -3.01 9.86
C PHE A 59 -45.15 -2.45 8.43
N GLU A 60 -46.25 -1.84 7.90
CA GLU A 60 -46.22 -1.21 6.56
C GLU A 60 -45.20 -0.11 6.48
N ARG A 61 -45.10 0.77 7.51
CA ARG A 61 -44.08 1.85 7.55
C ARG A 61 -42.66 1.28 7.58
N ALA A 62 -42.43 0.25 8.39
CA ALA A 62 -41.14 -0.39 8.51
C ALA A 62 -40.68 -1.06 7.18
N GLU A 63 -41.62 -1.76 6.51
CA GLU A 63 -41.31 -2.40 5.23
C GLU A 63 -41.17 -1.39 4.09
N GLN A 64 -41.91 -0.27 4.09
CA GLN A 64 -41.73 0.80 3.12
C GLN A 64 -40.35 1.48 3.34
N GLN A 65 -39.98 1.75 4.59
CA GLN A 65 -38.65 2.34 4.90
C GLN A 65 -37.49 1.43 4.43
N LYS A 66 -37.64 0.10 4.64
CA LYS A 66 -36.64 -0.85 4.10
C LYS A 66 -36.56 -0.81 2.58
N ALA A 67 -37.69 -0.69 1.88
CA ALA A 67 -37.73 -0.61 0.43
C ALA A 67 -37.10 0.71 -0.11
N ASP A 68 -37.33 1.80 0.61
CA ASP A 68 -36.75 3.10 0.31
C ASP A 68 -35.22 3.08 0.58
N ASP A 69 -34.76 2.49 1.68
CA ASP A 69 -33.36 2.29 2.01
C ASP A 69 -32.65 1.38 0.99
N GLU A 70 -33.32 0.35 0.48
CA GLU A 70 -32.82 -0.49 -0.63
C GLU A 70 -32.67 0.31 -1.92
N LYS A 71 -33.65 1.17 -2.25
CA LYS A 71 -33.63 2.03 -3.42
C LYS A 71 -32.49 3.04 -3.36
N ASP A 72 -32.26 3.62 -2.19
CA ASP A 72 -31.23 4.62 -1.96
C ASP A 72 -29.85 4.00 -1.71
N GLY A 73 -29.72 2.69 -1.73
CA GLY A 73 -28.46 1.98 -1.47
C GLY A 73 -28.00 1.97 0.00
N LYS A 74 -28.82 2.46 0.93
CA LYS A 74 -28.49 2.57 2.36
C LYS A 74 -28.24 1.22 3.06
N ASN A 75 -28.80 0.14 2.52
CA ASN A 75 -28.57 -1.23 2.99
C ASN A 75 -27.37 -1.92 2.33
N THR A 76 -26.66 -1.25 1.43
CA THR A 76 -25.44 -1.79 0.81
C THR A 76 -24.41 -2.16 1.89
N PRO A 77 -23.82 -3.37 1.87
CA PRO A 77 -22.76 -3.74 2.79
C PRO A 77 -21.56 -2.79 2.68
N PHE A 78 -20.90 -2.51 3.80
CA PHE A 78 -19.69 -1.65 3.82
C PHE A 78 -18.67 -2.07 2.75
N ARG A 79 -18.40 -3.37 2.59
CA ARG A 79 -17.44 -3.90 1.61
C ARG A 79 -17.79 -3.48 0.17
N ASP A 80 -19.09 -3.47 -0.16
CA ASP A 80 -19.55 -3.18 -1.53
C ASP A 80 -19.54 -1.67 -1.78
N ALA A 81 -19.92 -0.86 -0.79
CA ALA A 81 -19.74 0.59 -0.81
C ALA A 81 -18.26 0.99 -0.92
N ALA A 82 -17.38 0.33 -0.16
CA ALA A 82 -15.94 0.54 -0.24
C ALA A 82 -15.37 0.15 -1.60
N ARG A 83 -15.87 -0.93 -2.21
CA ARG A 83 -15.49 -1.35 -3.56
C ARG A 83 -15.95 -0.33 -4.59
N ALA A 84 -17.21 0.12 -4.53
CA ALA A 84 -17.74 1.18 -5.39
C ALA A 84 -16.91 2.47 -5.28
N TYR A 85 -16.51 2.86 -4.06
CA TYR A 85 -15.59 3.97 -3.85
C TYR A 85 -14.24 3.74 -4.54
N ILE A 86 -13.63 2.55 -4.39
CA ILE A 86 -12.36 2.23 -5.06
C ILE A 86 -12.52 2.28 -6.57
N ASP A 87 -13.59 1.71 -7.12
CA ASP A 87 -13.86 1.64 -8.54
C ASP A 87 -14.16 3.04 -9.12
N SER A 88 -14.86 3.92 -8.39
CA SER A 88 -15.04 5.32 -8.77
C SER A 88 -13.72 6.08 -8.91
N LYS A 89 -12.65 5.63 -8.24
CA LYS A 89 -11.31 6.19 -8.38
C LYS A 89 -10.51 5.53 -9.51
N LYS A 90 -10.86 4.30 -9.91
CA LYS A 90 -10.28 3.62 -11.07
C LYS A 90 -10.85 4.14 -12.39
N SER A 91 -12.13 4.45 -12.46
CA SER A 91 -12.76 4.99 -13.69
C SER A 91 -12.20 6.34 -14.11
N MET A 92 -11.53 7.07 -13.19
CA MET A 92 -10.71 8.24 -13.53
C MET A 92 -9.36 7.85 -14.18
N LEU A 93 -9.07 6.55 -14.32
CA LEU A 93 -7.85 5.97 -14.92
C LEU A 93 -8.18 5.34 -16.28
N ASP A 94 -9.11 5.90 -17.06
CA ASP A 94 -9.49 5.35 -18.35
C ASP A 94 -8.29 5.38 -19.32
N PRO A 95 -7.78 4.18 -19.72
CA PRO A 95 -6.66 4.09 -20.65
C PRO A 95 -6.99 4.58 -22.06
N SER A 96 -8.28 4.82 -22.37
CA SER A 96 -8.73 5.26 -23.69
C SER A 96 -8.63 6.77 -23.88
N VAL A 97 -8.47 7.56 -22.82
CA VAL A 97 -8.22 9.00 -22.92
C VAL A 97 -6.71 9.21 -23.11
N ARG A 98 -6.26 9.03 -24.34
CA ARG A 98 -4.94 9.48 -24.79
C ARG A 98 -4.95 11.00 -24.85
N LEU A 99 -4.41 11.65 -23.83
CA LEU A 99 -3.92 13.01 -23.98
C LEU A 99 -2.56 12.94 -24.70
N GLU A 100 -2.37 13.79 -25.69
CA GLU A 100 -1.12 13.96 -26.43
C GLU A 100 -0.01 14.32 -25.41
N GLY A 101 0.88 13.39 -25.19
CA GLY A 101 1.96 13.42 -24.23
C GLY A 101 2.01 12.09 -23.47
N ASP A 102 3.12 11.40 -23.55
CA ASP A 102 3.34 10.01 -23.10
C ASP A 102 3.09 9.72 -21.61
N TYR A 103 2.47 10.61 -20.85
CA TYR A 103 2.30 10.52 -19.40
C TYR A 103 0.83 10.61 -19.00
N GLU A 104 0.34 9.53 -18.39
CA GLU A 104 -0.98 9.50 -17.79
C GLU A 104 -1.05 10.46 -16.59
N GLN A 105 -1.64 11.64 -16.78
CA GLN A 105 -2.00 12.54 -15.68
C GLN A 105 -3.17 11.95 -14.89
N HIS A 106 -2.90 11.17 -13.87
CA HIS A 106 -3.94 10.57 -13.05
C HIS A 106 -3.93 11.15 -11.64
N LYS A 107 -5.07 11.73 -11.24
CA LYS A 107 -5.29 12.22 -9.85
C LYS A 107 -5.08 11.16 -8.77
N ASN A 108 -5.17 9.86 -9.11
CA ASN A 108 -4.94 8.76 -8.19
C ASN A 108 -4.02 7.72 -8.83
N LYS A 109 -2.78 7.65 -8.35
CA LYS A 109 -1.80 6.67 -8.83
C LYS A 109 -2.28 5.24 -8.57
N ALA A 110 -2.05 4.34 -9.52
CA ALA A 110 -2.43 2.92 -9.47
C ALA A 110 -2.02 2.23 -8.14
N ASN A 111 -0.87 2.58 -7.57
CA ASN A 111 -0.43 2.09 -6.26
C ASN A 111 -1.36 2.48 -5.11
N THR A 112 -1.96 3.68 -5.15
CA THR A 112 -2.90 4.14 -4.11
C THR A 112 -4.18 3.33 -4.14
N THR A 113 -4.67 3.01 -5.34
CA THR A 113 -5.86 2.18 -5.52
C THR A 113 -5.60 0.73 -5.10
N ALA A 114 -4.48 0.13 -5.51
CA ALA A 114 -4.08 -1.21 -5.08
C ALA A 114 -3.86 -1.30 -3.55
N GLY A 115 -3.36 -0.24 -2.92
CA GLY A 115 -3.26 -0.13 -1.47
C GLY A 115 -4.63 -0.18 -0.79
N LYS A 116 -5.62 0.55 -1.30
CA LYS A 116 -7.00 0.55 -0.80
C LYS A 116 -7.69 -0.81 -0.99
N GLU A 117 -7.48 -1.47 -2.13
CA GLU A 117 -7.96 -2.84 -2.36
C GLU A 117 -7.39 -3.83 -1.32
N THR A 118 -6.10 -3.69 -1.01
CA THR A 118 -5.46 -4.50 0.03
C THR A 118 -6.05 -4.22 1.41
N MET A 119 -6.35 -2.96 1.75
CA MET A 119 -7.01 -2.59 3.00
C MET A 119 -8.41 -3.18 3.06
N LEU A 120 -9.22 -3.06 2.01
CA LEU A 120 -10.57 -3.62 1.95
C LEU A 120 -10.56 -5.13 2.14
N ARG A 121 -9.70 -5.85 1.41
CA ARG A 121 -9.54 -7.29 1.58
C ARG A 121 -9.23 -7.67 3.02
N ARG A 122 -8.34 -6.93 3.68
CA ARG A 122 -7.98 -7.17 5.07
C ARG A 122 -9.10 -6.82 6.04
N ILE A 123 -9.92 -5.80 5.79
CA ILE A 123 -11.13 -5.52 6.56
C ILE A 123 -12.05 -6.73 6.53
N CYS A 124 -12.29 -7.30 5.33
CA CYS A 124 -13.11 -8.50 5.17
C CYS A 124 -12.53 -9.73 5.90
N GLU A 125 -11.20 -9.88 5.92
CA GLU A 125 -10.52 -10.98 6.61
C GLU A 125 -10.54 -10.83 8.13
N ILE A 126 -10.34 -9.62 8.66
CA ILE A 126 -10.20 -9.34 10.09
C ILE A 126 -11.57 -9.23 10.78
N SER A 127 -12.51 -8.54 10.16
CA SER A 127 -13.86 -8.33 10.70
C SER A 127 -14.91 -8.50 9.63
N PRO A 128 -15.30 -9.76 9.31
CA PRO A 128 -16.39 -10.03 8.36
C PRO A 128 -17.69 -9.33 8.77
N ALA A 129 -17.99 -9.26 10.08
CA ALA A 129 -19.19 -8.60 10.59
C ALA A 129 -19.22 -7.09 10.25
N PHE A 130 -18.08 -6.40 10.34
CA PHE A 130 -17.96 -4.99 9.92
C PHE A 130 -18.07 -4.85 8.41
N ALA A 131 -17.47 -5.76 7.64
CA ALA A 131 -17.51 -5.75 6.18
C ALA A 131 -18.93 -5.94 5.63
N GLU A 132 -19.76 -6.78 6.28
CA GLU A 132 -21.16 -7.06 5.91
C GLU A 132 -22.15 -6.05 6.53
N MET A 133 -21.70 -5.14 7.37
CA MET A 133 -22.58 -4.16 8.01
C MET A 133 -23.20 -3.23 6.96
N PRO A 134 -24.53 -2.99 6.98
CA PRO A 134 -25.16 -1.99 6.14
C PRO A 134 -24.50 -0.62 6.31
N ILE A 135 -24.22 0.08 5.20
CA ILE A 135 -23.49 1.33 5.22
C ILE A 135 -24.17 2.41 6.06
N SER A 136 -25.51 2.39 6.14
CA SER A 136 -26.30 3.29 7.00
C SER A 136 -26.09 3.07 8.51
N LYS A 137 -25.57 1.89 8.90
CA LYS A 137 -25.26 1.57 10.30
C LYS A 137 -23.81 1.78 10.66
N VAL A 138 -22.96 2.03 9.67
CA VAL A 138 -21.55 2.35 9.88
C VAL A 138 -21.46 3.79 10.38
N ASN A 139 -21.01 3.98 11.59
CA ASN A 139 -20.82 5.26 12.25
C ASN A 139 -19.43 5.34 12.88
N LYS A 140 -19.09 6.49 13.47
CA LYS A 140 -17.81 6.72 14.12
C LYS A 140 -17.48 5.65 15.16
N ARG A 141 -18.47 5.26 16.00
CA ARG A 141 -18.29 4.27 17.07
C ARG A 141 -17.91 2.89 16.50
N GLU A 142 -18.58 2.44 15.43
CA GLU A 142 -18.27 1.16 14.79
C GLU A 142 -16.89 1.20 14.10
N CYS A 143 -16.54 2.33 13.49
CA CYS A 143 -15.19 2.54 12.96
C CYS A 143 -14.12 2.52 14.05
N GLU A 144 -14.36 3.16 15.20
CA GLU A 144 -13.43 3.15 16.35
C GLU A 144 -13.23 1.73 16.88
N LYS A 145 -14.31 0.95 17.08
CA LYS A 145 -14.22 -0.46 17.47
C LYS A 145 -13.35 -1.29 16.50
N PHE A 146 -13.53 -1.07 15.20
CA PHE A 146 -12.69 -1.76 14.20
C PHE A 146 -11.23 -1.33 14.29
N LEU A 147 -10.94 -0.04 14.48
CA LEU A 147 -9.57 0.47 14.63
C LEU A 147 -8.90 -0.02 15.92
N ASP A 148 -9.66 -0.15 17.02
CA ASP A 148 -9.18 -0.72 18.27
C ASP A 148 -8.85 -2.20 18.11
N LEU A 149 -9.71 -2.97 17.42
CA LEU A 149 -9.43 -4.36 17.05
C LEU A 149 -8.12 -4.50 16.28
N LEU A 150 -7.79 -3.56 15.37
CA LEU A 150 -6.51 -3.57 14.66
C LEU A 150 -5.30 -3.36 15.59
N GLY A 151 -5.52 -2.73 16.74
CA GLY A 151 -4.50 -2.51 17.77
C GLY A 151 -4.25 -3.72 18.68
N GLU A 152 -5.09 -4.75 18.64
CA GLU A 152 -4.93 -5.94 19.45
C GLU A 152 -3.76 -6.83 18.96
N ALA A 153 -3.10 -7.50 19.90
CA ALA A 153 -1.88 -8.25 19.61
C ALA A 153 -2.08 -9.39 18.60
N ASP A 154 -3.26 -10.04 18.62
CA ASP A 154 -3.52 -11.25 17.85
C ASP A 154 -4.12 -11.03 16.44
N VAL A 155 -4.41 -9.79 16.07
CA VAL A 155 -4.96 -9.47 14.73
C VAL A 155 -3.99 -9.86 13.60
N ARG A 156 -2.71 -9.98 13.88
CA ARG A 156 -1.71 -10.51 12.95
C ARG A 156 -1.53 -12.03 13.00
N SER A 157 -2.23 -12.75 13.84
CA SER A 157 -2.10 -14.20 13.99
C SER A 157 -2.23 -14.98 12.67
N VAL A 158 -2.96 -14.42 11.70
CA VAL A 158 -3.03 -14.95 10.32
C VAL A 158 -1.71 -14.85 9.56
N LYS A 159 -0.78 -14.00 10.03
CA LYS A 159 0.58 -13.87 9.49
C LYS A 159 1.55 -14.59 10.42
N GLY A 160 2.02 -15.74 9.99
CA GLY A 160 3.06 -16.49 10.66
C GLY A 160 4.21 -16.79 9.73
N TYR A 161 5.30 -17.19 10.34
CA TYR A 161 6.42 -17.76 9.63
C TYR A 161 6.57 -19.22 10.06
N ALA A 162 7.08 -20.01 9.16
CA ALA A 162 7.29 -21.42 9.39
C ALA A 162 8.72 -21.83 9.01
N VAL A 163 9.34 -22.66 9.81
CA VAL A 163 10.64 -23.29 9.54
C VAL A 163 10.46 -24.78 9.57
N LEU A 164 11.02 -25.48 8.59
CA LEU A 164 10.92 -26.92 8.47
C LEU A 164 11.59 -27.60 9.67
N LYS A 165 10.91 -28.56 10.28
CA LYS A 165 11.47 -29.37 11.37
C LYS A 165 12.53 -30.34 10.85
N SER A 166 13.53 -30.66 11.65
CA SER A 166 14.60 -31.57 11.29
C SER A 166 14.09 -32.98 10.91
N ASN A 167 13.00 -33.41 11.55
CA ASN A 167 12.36 -34.71 11.28
C ASN A 167 11.35 -34.67 10.11
N ALA A 168 11.12 -33.52 9.50
CA ALA A 168 10.12 -33.36 8.43
C ALA A 168 10.48 -34.14 7.15
N LYS A 169 11.75 -34.51 6.95
CA LYS A 169 12.19 -35.31 5.78
C LYS A 169 11.43 -36.65 5.64
N GLN A 170 11.01 -37.26 6.75
CA GLN A 170 10.22 -38.50 6.74
C GLN A 170 8.84 -38.34 6.11
N TYR A 171 8.28 -37.12 6.08
CA TYR A 171 6.98 -36.82 5.46
C TYR A 171 7.10 -36.45 3.98
N LYS A 172 8.32 -36.32 3.46
CA LYS A 172 8.56 -35.94 2.06
C LYS A 172 8.34 -37.14 1.12
N LYS A 173 7.07 -37.41 0.81
CA LYS A 173 6.66 -38.49 -0.13
C LYS A 173 6.72 -38.08 -1.60
N LEU A 174 6.86 -36.77 -1.89
CA LEU A 174 6.86 -36.18 -3.22
C LEU A 174 8.14 -35.38 -3.46
N SER A 175 8.58 -35.30 -4.70
CA SER A 175 9.67 -34.40 -5.12
C SER A 175 9.24 -32.94 -5.05
N CYS A 176 10.20 -31.98 -4.96
CA CYS A 176 9.89 -30.57 -4.92
C CYS A 176 9.08 -30.09 -6.14
N PRO A 177 9.35 -30.52 -7.40
CA PRO A 177 8.49 -30.22 -8.53
C PRO A 177 7.06 -30.75 -8.39
N GLN A 178 6.88 -31.98 -7.87
CA GLN A 178 5.55 -32.57 -7.65
C GLN A 178 4.75 -31.82 -6.58
N ILE A 179 5.41 -31.39 -5.50
CA ILE A 179 4.79 -30.53 -4.49
C ILE A 179 4.39 -29.18 -5.09
N ALA A 180 5.28 -28.57 -5.87
CA ALA A 180 5.03 -27.30 -6.54
C ALA A 180 3.85 -27.37 -7.52
N ALA A 181 3.69 -28.49 -8.24
CA ALA A 181 2.58 -28.71 -9.15
C ALA A 181 1.22 -28.84 -8.45
N GLN A 182 1.20 -29.27 -7.18
CA GLN A 182 -0.02 -29.34 -6.35
C GLN A 182 -0.31 -28.08 -5.56
N CYS A 183 0.65 -27.16 -5.51
CA CYS A 183 0.57 -25.89 -4.81
C CYS A 183 0.64 -24.73 -5.82
N SER A 184 0.10 -23.57 -5.49
CA SER A 184 0.30 -22.35 -6.29
C SER A 184 1.70 -21.73 -6.04
N ILE A 185 2.74 -22.55 -5.90
CA ILE A 185 4.09 -22.15 -5.45
C ILE A 185 5.13 -22.59 -6.48
N GLN A 186 6.14 -21.76 -6.71
CA GLN A 186 7.25 -22.11 -7.60
C GLN A 186 8.15 -23.21 -6.98
N THR A 187 8.66 -24.12 -7.79
CA THR A 187 9.56 -25.21 -7.37
C THR A 187 10.75 -24.72 -6.55
N LYS A 188 11.40 -23.62 -6.96
CA LYS A 188 12.50 -23.00 -6.20
C LYS A 188 12.11 -22.58 -4.78
N SER A 189 10.87 -22.12 -4.60
CA SER A 189 10.38 -21.76 -3.26
C SER A 189 10.19 -22.99 -2.38
N VAL A 190 9.69 -24.09 -2.96
CA VAL A 190 9.59 -25.38 -2.24
C VAL A 190 10.99 -25.90 -1.87
N GLU A 191 11.95 -25.83 -2.78
CA GLU A 191 13.35 -26.24 -2.53
C GLU A 191 14.00 -25.43 -1.39
N ARG A 192 13.78 -24.11 -1.34
CA ARG A 192 14.27 -23.25 -0.25
C ARG A 192 13.70 -23.67 1.10
N VAL A 193 12.40 -23.96 1.14
CA VAL A 193 11.75 -24.46 2.36
C VAL A 193 12.39 -25.78 2.82
N PHE A 194 12.64 -26.71 1.89
CA PHE A 194 13.27 -28.00 2.24
C PHE A 194 14.78 -27.90 2.57
N ARG A 195 15.42 -26.77 2.27
CA ARG A 195 16.75 -26.40 2.79
C ARG A 195 16.72 -25.81 4.19
N GLY A 196 15.53 -25.62 4.78
CA GLY A 196 15.37 -25.06 6.12
C GLY A 196 15.21 -23.53 6.15
N GLU A 197 15.05 -22.89 5.01
CA GLU A 197 14.81 -21.45 4.98
C GLU A 197 13.41 -21.11 5.52
N ARG A 198 13.32 -19.99 6.21
CA ARG A 198 12.06 -19.45 6.76
C ARG A 198 11.05 -19.16 5.63
N THR A 199 9.80 -19.59 5.79
CA THR A 199 8.73 -19.38 4.83
C THR A 199 7.49 -18.77 5.47
N THR A 200 6.52 -18.32 4.66
CA THR A 200 5.25 -17.79 5.18
C THR A 200 4.34 -18.92 5.66
N LEU A 201 3.46 -18.62 6.61
CA LEU A 201 2.46 -19.58 7.09
C LEU A 201 1.61 -20.13 5.95
N LYS A 202 1.18 -19.29 5.01
CA LYS A 202 0.41 -19.70 3.83
C LYS A 202 1.17 -20.74 3.00
N THR A 203 2.44 -20.47 2.67
CA THR A 203 3.29 -21.40 1.92
C THR A 203 3.46 -22.73 2.67
N ALA A 204 3.65 -22.69 3.99
CA ALA A 204 3.76 -23.89 4.81
C ALA A 204 2.47 -24.70 4.81
N GLN A 205 1.32 -24.05 4.89
CA GLN A 205 -0.01 -24.67 4.81
C GLN A 205 -0.26 -25.35 3.45
N GLU A 206 0.08 -24.67 2.36
CA GLU A 206 -0.04 -25.24 1.00
C GLU A 206 0.86 -26.46 0.81
N ILE A 207 2.11 -26.42 1.26
CA ILE A 207 3.04 -27.56 1.22
C ILE A 207 2.52 -28.72 2.08
N ALA A 208 2.01 -28.44 3.28
CA ALA A 208 1.45 -29.44 4.17
C ALA A 208 0.21 -30.12 3.58
N ALA A 209 -0.67 -29.34 2.93
CA ALA A 209 -1.84 -29.84 2.22
C ALA A 209 -1.44 -30.77 1.06
N ALA A 210 -0.44 -30.40 0.24
CA ALA A 210 0.08 -31.24 -0.84
C ALA A 210 0.67 -32.57 -0.31
N LEU A 211 1.27 -32.54 0.89
CA LEU A 211 1.80 -33.72 1.56
C LEU A 211 0.75 -34.48 2.41
N LYS A 212 -0.52 -34.02 2.38
CA LYS A 212 -1.65 -34.60 3.13
C LYS A 212 -1.38 -34.73 4.63
N CYS A 213 -0.77 -33.72 5.23
CA CYS A 213 -0.48 -33.68 6.65
C CYS A 213 -0.76 -32.31 7.27
N LYS A 214 -0.86 -32.26 8.61
CA LYS A 214 -1.03 -30.98 9.32
C LYS A 214 0.27 -30.15 9.26
N PRO A 215 0.20 -28.81 9.08
CA PRO A 215 1.39 -27.95 9.03
C PRO A 215 2.30 -28.10 10.26
N GLU A 216 1.74 -28.28 11.45
CA GLU A 216 2.48 -28.40 12.71
C GLU A 216 3.33 -29.66 12.79
N LYS A 217 3.05 -30.69 11.98
CA LYS A 217 3.89 -31.90 11.88
C LYS A 217 5.19 -31.63 11.12
N LEU A 218 5.11 -30.76 10.10
CA LEU A 218 6.23 -30.42 9.22
C LEU A 218 7.04 -29.23 9.71
N PHE A 219 6.36 -28.24 10.31
CA PHE A 219 6.94 -26.93 10.56
C PHE A 219 6.88 -26.55 12.03
N HIS A 220 7.91 -25.82 12.48
CA HIS A 220 7.81 -24.92 13.62
C HIS A 220 7.13 -23.65 13.12
N ILE A 221 5.96 -23.33 13.67
CA ILE A 221 5.14 -22.17 13.28
C ILE A 221 5.29 -21.10 14.33
N GLU A 222 5.76 -19.92 13.92
CA GLU A 222 5.79 -18.70 14.73
C GLU A 222 4.69 -17.76 14.23
N LEU A 223 3.69 -17.50 15.04
CA LEU A 223 2.68 -16.51 14.72
C LEU A 223 3.20 -15.09 15.04
N ASP A 224 2.87 -14.13 14.19
CA ASP A 224 3.23 -12.73 14.42
C ASP A 224 2.18 -12.08 15.33
N HIS A 225 2.40 -12.15 16.64
CA HIS A 225 1.53 -11.58 17.66
C HIS A 225 1.68 -10.05 17.83
N ARG A 226 2.55 -9.39 17.03
CA ARG A 226 2.73 -7.95 17.15
C ARG A 226 1.50 -7.20 16.67
N PRO A 227 1.04 -6.18 17.39
CA PRO A 227 -0.07 -5.35 16.95
C PRO A 227 0.27 -4.63 15.63
N ILE A 228 -0.74 -4.25 14.90
CA ILE A 228 -0.56 -3.43 13.70
C ILE A 228 0.02 -2.07 14.11
N ALA A 229 1.03 -1.60 13.39
CA ALA A 229 1.65 -0.32 13.70
C ALA A 229 0.63 0.82 13.64
N ARG A 230 0.66 1.74 14.61
CA ARG A 230 -0.28 2.88 14.68
C ARG A 230 -0.34 3.71 13.40
N LYS A 231 0.79 3.85 12.69
CA LYS A 231 0.82 4.49 11.36
C LYS A 231 -0.12 3.78 10.37
N THR A 232 -0.09 2.44 10.34
CA THR A 232 -0.96 1.64 9.48
C THR A 232 -2.42 1.77 9.90
N ILE A 233 -2.72 1.79 11.21
CA ILE A 233 -4.09 2.02 11.73
C ILE A 233 -4.59 3.39 11.29
N LYS A 234 -3.73 4.43 11.30
CA LYS A 234 -4.07 5.76 10.78
C LYS A 234 -4.46 5.73 9.29
N GLU A 235 -3.77 4.94 8.48
CA GLU A 235 -4.14 4.77 7.06
C GLU A 235 -5.53 4.09 6.91
N TYR A 236 -5.86 3.12 7.77
CA TYR A 236 -7.22 2.56 7.81
C TYR A 236 -8.26 3.62 8.20
N ALA A 237 -7.99 4.46 9.21
CA ALA A 237 -8.91 5.53 9.60
C ALA A 237 -9.16 6.52 8.46
N ILE A 238 -8.12 6.85 7.68
CA ILE A 238 -8.24 7.69 6.48
C ILE A 238 -9.11 6.98 5.43
N PHE A 239 -8.87 5.69 5.20
CA PHE A 239 -9.66 4.91 4.24
C PHE A 239 -11.13 4.84 4.62
N LEU A 240 -11.45 4.54 5.89
CA LEU A 240 -12.82 4.51 6.40
C LEU A 240 -13.52 5.87 6.20
N ARG A 241 -12.88 6.99 6.55
CA ARG A 241 -13.44 8.33 6.32
C ARG A 241 -13.74 8.59 4.84
N LEU A 242 -12.85 8.19 3.94
CA LEU A 242 -13.04 8.39 2.50
C LEU A 242 -14.20 7.56 1.95
N VAL A 243 -14.38 6.34 2.44
CA VAL A 243 -15.53 5.49 2.10
C VAL A 243 -16.82 6.11 2.62
N MET A 244 -16.84 6.59 3.86
CA MET A 244 -18.02 7.23 4.45
C MET A 244 -18.38 8.56 3.79
N GLN A 245 -17.41 9.37 3.38
CA GLN A 245 -17.64 10.58 2.57
C GLN A 245 -18.23 10.24 1.18
N TYR A 246 -17.77 9.15 0.58
CA TYR A 246 -18.37 8.65 -0.66
C TYR A 246 -19.81 8.21 -0.44
N ALA A 247 -20.05 7.44 0.61
CA ALA A 247 -21.38 6.92 0.94
C ALA A 247 -22.38 8.03 1.32
N GLU A 248 -21.93 9.07 2.03
CA GLU A 248 -22.73 10.27 2.31
C GLU A 248 -23.23 10.92 1.01
N ARG A 249 -22.35 11.06 0.02
CA ARG A 249 -22.69 11.69 -1.25
C ARG A 249 -23.57 10.79 -2.15
N GLU A 250 -23.25 9.51 -2.25
CA GLU A 250 -23.92 8.59 -3.18
C GLU A 250 -25.22 7.98 -2.63
N TYR A 251 -25.29 7.77 -1.31
CA TYR A 251 -26.40 7.10 -0.67
C TYR A 251 -27.21 8.00 0.30
N GLY A 252 -26.80 9.27 0.47
CA GLY A 252 -27.49 10.22 1.34
C GLY A 252 -27.54 9.80 2.80
N ILE A 253 -26.48 9.14 3.31
CA ILE A 253 -26.41 8.74 4.72
C ILE A 253 -25.75 9.82 5.57
N ASP A 254 -26.07 9.84 6.87
CA ASP A 254 -25.35 10.68 7.82
C ASP A 254 -23.92 10.19 8.04
N ASN A 255 -22.96 11.12 8.12
CA ASN A 255 -21.55 10.80 8.27
C ASN A 255 -20.95 11.57 9.45
N ASP A 256 -20.68 10.86 10.53
CA ASP A 256 -20.03 11.37 11.75
C ASP A 256 -18.54 11.00 11.84
N THR A 257 -17.99 10.33 10.79
CA THR A 257 -16.62 9.82 10.81
C THR A 257 -15.55 10.89 10.51
N GLN A 258 -15.92 12.13 10.22
CA GLN A 258 -14.99 13.21 9.89
C GLN A 258 -13.96 13.46 11.01
N THR A 259 -14.36 13.27 12.26
CA THR A 259 -13.51 13.43 13.45
C THR A 259 -12.80 12.14 13.86
N LEU A 260 -12.91 11.06 13.07
CA LEU A 260 -12.23 9.80 13.33
C LEU A 260 -10.71 10.00 13.28
N ALA A 261 -10.02 9.82 14.39
CA ALA A 261 -8.59 10.05 14.52
C ALA A 261 -7.91 8.97 15.35
N VAL A 262 -6.69 8.62 14.97
CA VAL A 262 -5.82 7.71 15.72
C VAL A 262 -4.79 8.54 16.48
N LYS A 263 -4.88 8.56 17.81
CA LYS A 263 -3.97 9.30 18.68
C LYS A 263 -2.59 8.62 18.76
N GLY A 264 -1.54 9.41 18.92
CA GLY A 264 -0.26 8.96 19.46
C GLY A 264 0.70 8.31 18.47
N THR A 265 0.77 8.76 17.21
CA THR A 265 1.86 8.39 16.31
C THR A 265 3.03 9.37 16.46
N ARG A 266 4.07 8.97 17.21
CA ARG A 266 5.38 9.60 17.04
C ARG A 266 6.00 9.04 15.75
N SER A 267 6.40 9.92 14.82
CA SER A 267 7.25 9.52 13.70
C SER A 267 8.58 8.99 14.25
N ARG A 268 9.08 7.89 13.70
CA ARG A 268 10.45 7.49 14.00
C ARG A 268 11.40 8.56 13.46
N PRO A 269 12.53 8.80 14.14
CA PRO A 269 13.58 9.65 13.60
C PRO A 269 13.92 9.24 12.15
N VAL A 270 14.24 10.22 11.33
CA VAL A 270 14.66 9.97 9.95
C VAL A 270 16.05 9.33 9.99
N ASP A 271 16.21 8.19 9.37
CA ASP A 271 17.48 7.45 9.34
C ASP A 271 18.24 7.74 8.03
N CYS A 272 19.53 8.07 8.11
CA CYS A 272 20.42 8.30 6.99
C CYS A 272 21.74 7.51 7.16
N LEU A 273 22.52 7.39 6.10
CA LEU A 273 23.85 6.78 6.18
C LEU A 273 24.81 7.68 6.92
N HIS A 274 25.63 7.10 7.78
CA HIS A 274 26.74 7.79 8.40
C HIS A 274 27.91 7.95 7.40
N PRO A 275 28.81 8.93 7.58
CA PRO A 275 29.96 9.11 6.67
C PRO A 275 30.80 7.84 6.48
N GLU A 276 31.02 7.08 7.55
CA GLU A 276 31.78 5.83 7.54
C GLU A 276 31.08 4.73 6.73
N GLU A 277 29.72 4.72 6.74
CA GLU A 277 28.92 3.80 5.94
C GLU A 277 28.99 4.15 4.44
N VAL A 278 28.98 5.45 4.12
CA VAL A 278 29.17 5.93 2.75
C VAL A 278 30.57 5.56 2.23
N GLU A 279 31.61 5.77 3.04
CA GLU A 279 32.98 5.37 2.71
C GLU A 279 33.10 3.86 2.48
N ALA A 280 32.50 3.05 3.34
CA ALA A 280 32.47 1.60 3.19
C ALA A 280 31.76 1.14 1.91
N LEU A 281 30.69 1.81 1.51
CA LEU A 281 30.01 1.57 0.22
C LEU A 281 30.95 1.88 -0.95
N PHE A 282 31.60 3.04 -0.96
CA PHE A 282 32.55 3.41 -2.03
C PHE A 282 33.72 2.42 -2.13
N LYS A 283 34.24 1.89 -1.04
CA LYS A 283 35.33 0.89 -1.03
C LYS A 283 34.91 -0.45 -1.66
N VAL A 284 33.65 -0.84 -1.56
CA VAL A 284 33.15 -2.12 -2.07
C VAL A 284 32.62 -2.01 -3.51
N LEU A 285 32.13 -0.83 -3.94
CA LEU A 285 31.52 -0.62 -5.24
C LEU A 285 32.36 -1.15 -6.43
N PRO A 286 33.69 -0.98 -6.51
CA PRO A 286 34.50 -1.51 -7.63
C PRO A 286 34.44 -3.04 -7.77
N ARG A 287 34.03 -3.76 -6.70
CA ARG A 287 33.88 -5.22 -6.69
C ARG A 287 32.42 -5.67 -6.90
N CYS A 288 31.51 -4.71 -7.07
CA CYS A 288 30.10 -4.96 -7.32
C CYS A 288 29.83 -5.08 -8.82
N SER A 289 28.71 -5.71 -9.19
CA SER A 289 28.24 -5.73 -10.58
C SER A 289 27.91 -4.31 -11.07
N THR A 290 27.96 -4.08 -12.37
CA THR A 290 27.60 -2.81 -12.99
C THR A 290 26.19 -2.36 -12.58
N LEU A 291 25.22 -3.29 -12.48
CA LEU A 291 23.87 -3.01 -12.01
C LEU A 291 23.84 -2.53 -10.56
N GLU A 292 24.62 -3.16 -9.67
CA GLU A 292 24.74 -2.73 -8.27
C GLU A 292 25.37 -1.34 -8.18
N GLN A 293 26.42 -1.09 -8.97
CA GLN A 293 27.10 0.21 -8.99
C GLN A 293 26.16 1.33 -9.45
N VAL A 294 25.48 1.18 -10.59
CA VAL A 294 24.62 2.25 -11.13
C VAL A 294 23.43 2.58 -10.21
N ILE A 295 22.89 1.59 -9.52
CA ILE A 295 21.81 1.82 -8.56
C ILE A 295 22.31 2.58 -7.33
N ILE A 296 23.44 2.17 -6.74
CA ILE A 296 23.99 2.83 -5.54
C ILE A 296 24.46 4.25 -5.88
N MET A 297 25.24 4.40 -6.96
CA MET A 297 25.73 5.71 -7.41
C MET A 297 24.58 6.65 -7.78
N GLY A 298 23.57 6.16 -8.51
CA GLY A 298 22.41 6.94 -8.88
C GLY A 298 21.61 7.41 -7.67
N LEU A 299 21.31 6.53 -6.72
CA LEU A 299 20.56 6.89 -5.51
C LEU A 299 21.32 7.90 -4.63
N LEU A 300 22.65 7.74 -4.50
CA LEU A 300 23.46 8.57 -3.62
C LEU A 300 23.71 9.97 -4.19
N ASN A 301 24.01 10.07 -5.49
CA ASN A 301 24.35 11.34 -6.13
C ASN A 301 23.15 12.21 -6.48
N THR A 302 21.95 11.62 -6.62
CA THR A 302 20.76 12.37 -7.05
C THR A 302 19.68 12.46 -5.97
N GLY A 303 19.77 11.65 -4.94
CA GLY A 303 18.69 11.57 -3.92
C GLY A 303 17.32 11.21 -4.48
N MET A 304 17.24 10.71 -5.72
CA MET A 304 15.97 10.32 -6.36
C MET A 304 15.23 9.22 -5.59
N ARG A 305 13.90 9.19 -5.74
CA ARG A 305 13.12 8.04 -5.31
C ARG A 305 13.46 6.82 -6.18
N ARG A 306 13.39 5.61 -5.61
CA ARG A 306 13.69 4.37 -6.35
C ARG A 306 12.92 4.23 -7.67
N GLY A 307 11.66 4.72 -7.72
CA GLY A 307 10.86 4.70 -8.93
C GLY A 307 11.29 5.73 -9.96
N GLU A 308 11.77 6.90 -9.52
CA GLU A 308 12.33 7.94 -10.39
C GLU A 308 13.61 7.42 -11.06
N LEU A 309 14.55 6.87 -10.28
CA LEU A 309 15.78 6.26 -10.83
C LEU A 309 15.47 5.08 -11.77
N ALA A 310 14.44 4.28 -11.48
CA ALA A 310 14.04 3.16 -12.34
C ALA A 310 13.39 3.64 -13.66
N GLY A 311 12.77 4.82 -13.65
CA GLY A 311 12.19 5.46 -14.83
C GLY A 311 13.14 6.32 -15.64
N LEU A 312 14.36 6.58 -15.13
CA LEU A 312 15.34 7.46 -15.75
C LEU A 312 15.86 6.87 -17.06
N THR A 313 15.95 7.72 -18.09
CA THR A 313 16.45 7.37 -19.42
C THR A 313 17.65 8.21 -19.79
N TRP A 314 18.41 7.81 -20.83
CA TRP A 314 19.57 8.56 -21.27
C TRP A 314 19.22 9.94 -21.81
N GLU A 315 17.99 10.14 -22.27
CA GLU A 315 17.46 11.42 -22.74
C GLU A 315 17.29 12.44 -21.61
N ASP A 316 17.29 11.99 -20.35
CA ASP A 316 17.12 12.84 -19.16
C ASP A 316 18.47 13.35 -18.61
N ILE A 317 19.59 12.97 -19.22
CA ILE A 317 20.92 13.34 -18.73
C ILE A 317 21.52 14.45 -19.61
N ASP A 318 21.72 15.62 -19.04
CA ASP A 318 22.49 16.68 -19.64
C ASP A 318 23.94 16.59 -19.16
N PHE A 319 24.81 16.06 -20.04
CA PHE A 319 26.23 15.87 -19.75
C PHE A 319 27.04 17.17 -19.78
N ASP A 320 26.53 18.20 -20.47
CA ASP A 320 27.22 19.47 -20.64
C ASP A 320 27.04 20.37 -19.42
N HIS A 321 25.81 20.37 -18.86
CA HIS A 321 25.48 21.15 -17.67
C HIS A 321 25.54 20.35 -16.37
N CYS A 322 25.90 19.06 -16.41
CA CYS A 322 25.94 18.17 -15.25
C CYS A 322 24.58 18.09 -14.51
N THR A 323 23.46 18.00 -15.25
CA THR A 323 22.12 17.94 -14.68
C THR A 323 21.39 16.66 -15.06
N VAL A 324 20.47 16.25 -14.18
CA VAL A 324 19.57 15.10 -14.36
C VAL A 324 18.15 15.57 -14.28
N HIS A 325 17.40 15.46 -15.39
CA HIS A 325 15.99 15.81 -15.47
C HIS A 325 15.11 14.71 -14.88
N VAL A 326 14.20 15.06 -13.97
CA VAL A 326 13.33 14.09 -13.26
C VAL A 326 11.88 14.50 -13.45
N ASP A 327 11.20 13.88 -14.41
CA ASP A 327 9.79 14.12 -14.76
C ASP A 327 8.92 12.87 -14.58
N LYS A 328 9.52 11.67 -14.50
CA LYS A 328 8.83 10.38 -14.54
C LYS A 328 9.27 9.41 -13.46
N SER A 329 8.44 8.40 -13.22
CA SER A 329 8.66 7.35 -12.23
C SER A 329 8.13 6.02 -12.74
N LEU A 330 8.92 4.95 -12.63
CA LEU A 330 8.50 3.59 -12.96
C LEU A 330 7.88 2.92 -11.74
N LEU A 331 6.69 2.35 -11.91
CA LEU A 331 5.95 1.62 -10.86
C LEU A 331 5.63 0.21 -11.33
N ILE A 332 5.46 -0.71 -10.37
CA ILE A 332 4.94 -2.06 -10.63
C ILE A 332 3.61 -2.19 -9.89
N VAL A 333 2.53 -2.40 -10.64
CA VAL A 333 1.18 -2.60 -10.10
C VAL A 333 0.54 -3.77 -10.81
N ASN A 334 -0.05 -4.70 -10.05
CA ASN A 334 -0.74 -5.88 -10.58
C ASN A 334 0.09 -6.66 -11.62
N LYS A 335 1.39 -6.82 -11.37
CA LYS A 335 2.36 -7.43 -12.30
C LYS A 335 2.50 -6.68 -13.62
N GLY A 336 2.23 -5.38 -13.68
CA GLY A 336 2.44 -4.51 -14.84
C GLY A 336 3.47 -3.43 -14.54
N TYR A 337 4.30 -3.09 -15.53
CA TYR A 337 5.19 -1.94 -15.52
C TYR A 337 4.44 -0.70 -16.01
N HIS A 338 4.43 0.36 -15.20
CA HIS A 338 3.76 1.63 -15.50
C HIS A 338 4.76 2.77 -15.37
N LEU A 339 4.97 3.49 -16.44
CA LEU A 339 5.70 4.75 -16.42
C LEU A 339 4.70 5.87 -16.16
N THR A 340 4.90 6.62 -15.07
CA THR A 340 3.98 7.68 -14.63
C THR A 340 4.77 8.94 -14.35
N THR A 341 4.08 10.07 -14.20
CA THR A 341 4.68 11.29 -13.66
C THR A 341 5.23 11.05 -12.26
N THR A 342 6.11 11.93 -11.79
CA THR A 342 6.62 11.89 -10.42
C THR A 342 5.50 12.00 -9.39
N LYS A 343 5.78 11.71 -8.14
CA LYS A 343 4.82 11.92 -7.06
C LYS A 343 4.54 13.42 -6.93
N GLU A 344 3.25 13.81 -6.99
CA GLU A 344 2.79 15.21 -6.93
C GLU A 344 3.21 16.05 -8.12
N ASP A 345 3.47 15.40 -9.29
CA ASP A 345 3.87 16.03 -10.56
C ASP A 345 5.06 17.00 -10.42
N ASN A 346 5.97 16.66 -9.50
CA ASN A 346 7.14 17.46 -9.21
C ASN A 346 8.23 17.17 -10.24
N VAL A 347 8.27 17.96 -11.30
CA VAL A 347 9.34 17.99 -12.31
C VAL A 347 10.47 18.85 -11.78
N ARG A 348 11.72 18.38 -11.92
CA ARG A 348 12.90 19.10 -11.46
C ARG A 348 14.16 18.65 -12.17
N ASP A 349 15.12 19.54 -12.22
CA ASP A 349 16.50 19.26 -12.60
C ASP A 349 17.35 19.12 -11.33
N ILE A 350 18.22 18.13 -11.28
CA ILE A 350 19.12 17.87 -10.16
C ILE A 350 20.54 18.12 -10.62
N ASP A 351 21.22 19.05 -9.96
CA ASP A 351 22.63 19.28 -10.17
C ASP A 351 23.45 18.15 -9.53
N VAL A 352 24.36 17.56 -10.28
CA VAL A 352 25.18 16.44 -9.80
C VAL A 352 26.67 16.71 -10.00
N ALA A 353 27.50 16.02 -9.22
CA ALA A 353 28.92 16.15 -9.27
C ALA A 353 29.48 15.74 -10.65
N PRO A 354 30.49 16.46 -11.20
CA PRO A 354 31.15 16.10 -12.47
C PRO A 354 31.68 14.67 -12.48
N GLU A 355 32.16 14.16 -11.36
CA GLU A 355 32.67 12.79 -11.20
C GLU A 355 31.57 11.75 -11.41
N PHE A 356 30.34 12.07 -11.05
CA PHE A 356 29.19 11.20 -11.32
C PHE A 356 28.84 11.21 -12.81
N MET A 357 28.95 12.35 -13.49
CA MET A 357 28.76 12.44 -14.94
C MET A 357 29.80 11.64 -15.70
N GLU A 358 31.05 11.68 -15.29
CA GLU A 358 32.13 10.85 -15.89
C GLU A 358 31.86 9.35 -15.68
N TYR A 359 31.37 8.97 -14.49
CA TYR A 359 30.89 7.61 -14.25
C TYR A 359 29.78 7.24 -15.23
N LEU A 360 28.76 8.10 -15.40
CA LEU A 360 27.63 7.86 -16.32
C LEU A 360 28.07 7.77 -17.78
N LYS A 361 29.06 8.57 -18.25
CA LYS A 361 29.63 8.45 -19.59
C LYS A 361 30.24 7.07 -19.80
N THR A 362 31.12 6.64 -18.88
CA THR A 362 31.75 5.31 -18.91
C THR A 362 30.70 4.19 -18.91
N TYR A 363 29.66 4.33 -18.10
CA TYR A 363 28.58 3.36 -18.03
C TYR A 363 27.74 3.36 -19.33
N ARG A 364 27.51 4.53 -19.95
CA ARG A 364 26.80 4.65 -21.23
C ARG A 364 27.49 3.87 -22.34
N ASP A 365 28.84 3.92 -22.39
CA ASP A 365 29.60 3.16 -23.37
C ASP A 365 29.43 1.66 -23.20
N GLN A 366 29.42 1.16 -21.95
CA GLN A 366 29.15 -0.25 -21.65
C GLN A 366 27.71 -0.62 -22.02
N TRP A 367 26.76 0.26 -21.75
CA TRP A 367 25.35 0.10 -22.09
C TRP A 367 25.15 0.03 -23.61
N LEU A 368 25.79 0.90 -24.39
CA LEU A 368 25.77 0.89 -25.86
C LEU A 368 26.40 -0.40 -26.41
N ALA A 369 27.54 -0.81 -25.87
CA ALA A 369 28.18 -2.06 -26.24
C ALA A 369 27.29 -3.29 -25.96
N GLN A 370 26.57 -3.30 -24.84
CA GLN A 370 25.59 -4.34 -24.52
C GLN A 370 24.43 -4.34 -25.51
N LYS A 371 23.84 -3.18 -25.81
CA LYS A 371 22.76 -3.01 -26.80
C LYS A 371 23.21 -3.53 -28.17
N HIS A 372 24.40 -3.18 -28.59
CA HIS A 372 24.96 -3.65 -29.86
C HIS A 372 25.15 -5.18 -29.90
N ARG A 373 25.69 -5.77 -28.83
CA ARG A 373 25.85 -7.24 -28.72
C ARG A 373 24.52 -7.98 -28.78
N MET A 374 23.48 -7.43 -28.17
CA MET A 374 22.15 -8.05 -28.14
C MET A 374 21.42 -7.95 -29.50
N GLY A 375 21.71 -6.95 -30.32
CA GLY A 375 21.12 -6.76 -31.63
C GLY A 375 19.59 -6.86 -31.62
N SER A 376 19.03 -7.74 -32.42
CA SER A 376 17.57 -7.96 -32.51
C SER A 376 16.93 -8.52 -31.22
N ALA A 377 17.72 -9.10 -30.32
CA ALA A 377 17.23 -9.58 -29.02
C ALA A 377 17.01 -8.47 -28.00
N TRP A 378 17.54 -7.26 -28.25
CA TRP A 378 17.33 -6.12 -27.39
C TRP A 378 15.86 -5.75 -27.25
N GLN A 379 15.36 -5.71 -26.02
CA GLN A 379 13.95 -5.41 -25.69
C GLN A 379 12.92 -6.28 -26.48
N THR A 380 13.34 -7.47 -26.92
CA THR A 380 12.45 -8.45 -27.54
C THR A 380 12.51 -9.80 -26.85
N CYS A 381 13.69 -10.18 -26.35
CA CYS A 381 13.87 -11.43 -25.62
C CYS A 381 13.30 -11.32 -24.21
N MET A 382 12.45 -12.29 -23.85
CA MET A 382 11.90 -12.46 -22.52
C MET A 382 12.08 -13.92 -22.12
N ASP A 383 12.78 -14.17 -21.03
CA ASP A 383 12.77 -15.50 -20.43
C ASP A 383 11.42 -15.73 -19.72
N GLY A 384 11.05 -16.98 -19.47
CA GLY A 384 9.72 -17.34 -18.94
C GLY A 384 9.30 -16.67 -17.64
N LYS A 385 10.20 -15.97 -16.91
CA LYS A 385 9.88 -15.19 -15.71
C LYS A 385 9.23 -13.85 -16.04
N TRP A 386 9.45 -13.33 -17.24
CA TRP A 386 8.98 -12.03 -17.69
C TRP A 386 7.67 -12.10 -18.46
N GLU A 387 7.18 -13.31 -18.75
CA GLU A 387 5.96 -13.51 -19.52
C GLU A 387 4.75 -12.79 -18.93
N SER A 388 4.63 -12.81 -17.60
CA SER A 388 3.53 -12.11 -16.91
C SER A 388 3.60 -10.56 -16.98
N TYR A 389 4.72 -10.02 -17.47
CA TYR A 389 4.95 -8.58 -17.66
C TYR A 389 5.01 -8.17 -19.12
N ARG A 390 4.90 -9.14 -20.05
CA ARG A 390 5.12 -8.96 -21.50
C ARG A 390 4.36 -7.76 -22.06
N GLU A 391 3.06 -7.71 -21.87
CA GLU A 391 2.22 -6.65 -22.42
C GLU A 391 2.63 -5.25 -21.93
N SER A 392 2.91 -5.10 -20.63
CA SER A 392 3.31 -3.82 -20.06
C SER A 392 4.74 -3.41 -20.48
N LEU A 393 5.66 -4.36 -20.62
CA LEU A 393 7.01 -4.10 -21.09
C LEU A 393 7.03 -3.71 -22.58
N GLN A 394 6.15 -4.30 -23.40
CA GLN A 394 6.03 -3.91 -24.80
C GLN A 394 5.68 -2.43 -24.99
N LYS A 395 4.88 -1.84 -24.07
CA LYS A 395 4.58 -0.40 -24.06
C LYS A 395 5.79 0.47 -23.76
N LEU A 396 6.83 -0.10 -23.15
CA LEU A 396 8.07 0.58 -22.80
C LEU A 396 9.21 0.33 -23.81
N ARG A 397 8.91 -0.44 -24.87
CA ARG A 397 9.90 -0.75 -25.91
C ARG A 397 10.38 0.52 -26.62
N GLY A 398 11.66 0.58 -26.90
CA GLY A 398 12.32 1.75 -27.52
C GLY A 398 12.79 2.81 -26.55
N LYS A 399 12.36 2.80 -25.29
CA LYS A 399 12.88 3.72 -24.28
C LYS A 399 14.25 3.25 -23.79
N ASN A 400 15.19 4.19 -23.67
CA ASN A 400 16.57 3.91 -23.32
C ASN A 400 16.80 4.08 -21.80
N PHE A 401 16.16 3.23 -20.99
CA PHE A 401 16.33 3.25 -19.52
C PHE A 401 17.81 3.08 -19.14
N ILE A 402 18.23 3.79 -18.09
CA ILE A 402 19.60 3.70 -17.56
C ILE A 402 19.79 2.40 -16.78
N VAL A 403 18.86 2.06 -15.88
CA VAL A 403 18.96 0.87 -15.02
C VAL A 403 18.21 -0.30 -15.65
N ILE A 404 18.96 -1.18 -16.31
CA ILE A 404 18.41 -2.26 -17.15
C ILE A 404 18.95 -3.64 -16.75
N ASN A 405 18.25 -4.67 -17.22
CA ASN A 405 18.74 -6.04 -17.23
C ASN A 405 19.58 -6.33 -18.51
N ASP A 406 20.07 -7.56 -18.63
CA ASP A 406 20.89 -7.98 -19.79
C ASP A 406 20.17 -7.83 -21.15
N PHE A 407 18.85 -7.82 -21.18
CA PHE A 407 18.04 -7.70 -22.40
C PHE A 407 17.55 -6.26 -22.69
N GLY A 408 17.99 -5.28 -21.91
CA GLY A 408 17.62 -3.86 -22.09
C GLY A 408 16.27 -3.46 -21.46
N TRP A 409 15.62 -4.34 -20.68
CA TRP A 409 14.41 -4.01 -19.97
C TRP A 409 14.70 -3.33 -18.62
N PRO A 410 13.88 -2.37 -18.18
CA PRO A 410 14.10 -1.70 -16.91
C PRO A 410 13.99 -2.67 -15.75
N ILE A 411 14.85 -2.52 -14.75
CA ILE A 411 14.78 -3.28 -13.50
C ILE A 411 13.63 -2.74 -12.64
N SER A 412 12.81 -3.67 -12.13
CA SER A 412 11.74 -3.32 -11.18
C SER A 412 12.30 -2.55 -9.97
N PRO A 413 11.74 -1.39 -9.63
CA PRO A 413 12.17 -0.64 -8.44
C PRO A 413 12.00 -1.43 -7.12
N ASP A 414 11.15 -2.46 -7.09
CA ASP A 414 10.99 -3.34 -5.93
C ASP A 414 12.22 -4.26 -5.70
N HIS A 415 13.03 -4.49 -6.72
CA HIS A 415 14.30 -5.22 -6.59
C HIS A 415 15.43 -4.37 -5.98
N TYR A 416 15.33 -3.04 -6.02
CA TYR A 416 16.38 -2.15 -5.52
C TYR A 416 16.67 -2.38 -4.03
N GLY A 417 15.65 -2.66 -3.23
CA GLY A 417 15.85 -3.00 -1.81
C GLY A 417 16.76 -4.22 -1.61
N LYS A 418 16.57 -5.27 -2.41
CA LYS A 418 17.42 -6.49 -2.33
C LYS A 418 18.85 -6.26 -2.83
N ILE A 419 19.00 -5.38 -3.83
CA ILE A 419 20.31 -5.01 -4.37
C ILE A 419 21.07 -4.19 -3.33
N VAL A 420 20.42 -3.19 -2.74
CA VAL A 420 20.96 -2.35 -1.68
C VAL A 420 21.36 -3.19 -0.44
N ASP A 421 20.48 -4.11 0.00
CA ASP A 421 20.78 -5.03 1.13
C ASP A 421 22.04 -5.85 0.85
N ARG A 422 22.21 -6.39 -0.37
CA ARG A 422 23.38 -7.19 -0.77
C ARG A 422 24.67 -6.38 -0.81
N VAL A 423 24.61 -5.13 -1.30
CA VAL A 423 25.79 -4.25 -1.31
C VAL A 423 26.15 -3.83 0.11
N ALA A 424 25.18 -3.56 0.97
CA ALA A 424 25.41 -3.26 2.38
C ALA A 424 26.09 -4.44 3.12
N GLU A 425 25.64 -5.68 2.84
CA GLU A 425 26.28 -6.89 3.37
C GLU A 425 27.74 -7.02 2.91
N LYS A 426 28.02 -6.78 1.62
CA LYS A 426 29.39 -6.78 1.09
C LYS A 426 30.26 -5.67 1.73
N ALA A 427 29.67 -4.53 2.06
CA ALA A 427 30.35 -3.41 2.71
C ALA A 427 30.51 -3.60 4.22
N GLY A 428 29.91 -4.64 4.81
CA GLY A 428 29.96 -4.91 6.25
C GLY A 428 29.21 -3.89 7.10
N ILE A 429 28.23 -3.17 6.52
CA ILE A 429 27.42 -2.20 7.23
C ILE A 429 26.03 -2.76 7.60
N ARG A 430 25.32 -2.02 8.47
CA ARG A 430 23.97 -2.38 8.87
C ARG A 430 23.02 -2.46 7.67
N LYS A 431 21.87 -3.09 7.87
CA LYS A 431 20.81 -3.13 6.85
C LYS A 431 20.31 -1.73 6.52
N ILE A 432 20.33 -1.39 5.23
CA ILE A 432 19.91 -0.10 4.70
C ILE A 432 18.81 -0.29 3.62
N HIS A 433 18.12 0.77 3.26
CA HIS A 433 17.07 0.74 2.24
C HIS A 433 17.17 1.94 1.29
N PRO A 434 16.64 1.86 0.04
CA PRO A 434 16.82 2.90 -0.97
C PRO A 434 16.45 4.32 -0.53
N HIS A 435 15.47 4.49 0.34
CA HIS A 435 15.05 5.82 0.78
C HIS A 435 16.05 6.49 1.74
N MET A 436 16.92 5.71 2.41
CA MET A 436 18.00 6.25 3.24
C MET A 436 19.02 7.03 2.42
N PHE A 437 19.30 6.63 1.17
CA PHE A 437 20.18 7.38 0.27
C PHE A 437 19.70 8.80 0.01
N ARG A 438 18.38 8.96 -0.17
CA ARG A 438 17.76 10.28 -0.31
C ARG A 438 17.88 11.11 0.97
N HIS A 439 17.71 10.51 2.13
CA HIS A 439 17.95 11.21 3.40
C HIS A 439 19.42 11.60 3.56
N THR A 440 20.32 10.73 3.12
CA THR A 440 21.78 11.01 3.10
C THR A 440 22.11 12.16 2.15
N PHE A 441 21.59 12.15 0.92
CA PHE A 441 21.73 13.24 -0.04
C PHE A 441 21.27 14.58 0.56
N VAL A 442 20.06 14.62 1.11
CA VAL A 442 19.53 15.80 1.79
C VAL A 442 20.41 16.24 2.97
N SER A 443 20.91 15.27 3.76
CA SER A 443 21.79 15.54 4.90
C SER A 443 23.15 16.14 4.47
N ILE A 444 23.72 15.64 3.36
CA ILE A 444 24.95 16.15 2.78
C ILE A 444 24.75 17.60 2.32
N LEU A 445 23.71 17.88 1.55
CA LEU A 445 23.41 19.25 1.09
C LEU A 445 23.17 20.22 2.26
N LEU A 446 22.40 19.80 3.26
CA LEU A 446 22.14 20.59 4.47
C LEU A 446 23.38 20.77 5.35
N SER A 447 24.45 20.01 5.15
CA SER A 447 25.71 20.21 5.87
C SER A 447 26.47 21.45 5.42
N ASN A 448 26.18 21.93 4.21
CA ASN A 448 26.71 23.22 3.72
C ASN A 448 25.78 24.35 4.19
N PRO A 449 26.27 25.31 5.01
CA PRO A 449 25.45 26.42 5.51
C PRO A 449 25.01 27.41 4.42
N ASP A 450 25.69 27.42 3.28
CA ASP A 450 25.39 28.33 2.16
C ASP A 450 24.19 27.85 1.34
N ILE A 451 23.77 26.58 1.52
CA ILE A 451 22.62 26.02 0.81
C ILE A 451 21.36 26.10 1.68
N GLY A 452 20.40 26.91 1.23
CA GLY A 452 19.14 27.07 1.96
C GLY A 452 18.28 25.82 2.00
N VAL A 453 17.51 25.60 3.10
CA VAL A 453 16.61 24.46 3.26
C VAL A 453 15.58 24.37 2.10
N ALA A 454 15.13 25.52 1.57
CA ALA A 454 14.19 25.58 0.46
C ALA A 454 14.81 25.03 -0.84
N THR A 455 16.08 25.37 -1.14
CA THR A 455 16.82 24.84 -2.27
C THR A 455 16.98 23.33 -2.14
N VAL A 456 17.40 22.83 -0.97
CA VAL A 456 17.53 21.38 -0.73
C VAL A 456 16.19 20.67 -0.86
N ALA A 457 15.08 21.31 -0.45
CA ALA A 457 13.73 20.74 -0.60
C ALA A 457 13.33 20.64 -2.08
N ALA A 458 13.68 21.63 -2.90
CA ALA A 458 13.45 21.64 -4.34
C ALA A 458 14.26 20.55 -5.04
N GLU A 459 15.57 20.48 -4.82
CA GLU A 459 16.48 19.45 -5.34
C GLU A 459 16.00 18.04 -5.00
N ALA A 460 15.68 17.83 -3.72
CA ALA A 460 15.13 16.56 -3.30
C ALA A 460 13.71 16.30 -3.85
N GLY A 461 12.94 17.29 -4.30
CA GLY A 461 11.56 17.16 -4.70
C GLY A 461 10.65 16.79 -3.52
N HIS A 462 10.78 17.52 -2.41
CA HIS A 462 9.86 17.45 -1.27
C HIS A 462 8.73 18.45 -1.47
N ALA A 463 7.50 17.98 -1.64
CA ALA A 463 6.33 18.83 -1.76
C ALA A 463 6.08 19.69 -0.52
N GLN A 464 6.57 19.25 0.64
CA GLN A 464 6.49 20.01 1.89
C GLN A 464 7.89 20.21 2.48
N PRO A 465 8.33 21.47 2.65
CA PRO A 465 9.62 21.80 3.29
C PRO A 465 9.78 21.21 4.70
N SER A 466 8.67 20.93 5.39
CA SER A 466 8.67 20.28 6.71
C SER A 466 9.37 18.91 6.70
N THR A 467 9.38 18.20 5.56
CA THR A 467 10.10 16.93 5.42
C THR A 467 11.61 17.17 5.46
N THR A 468 12.10 18.16 4.72
CA THR A 468 13.51 18.56 4.72
C THR A 468 13.91 19.12 6.09
N LEU A 469 13.03 19.90 6.71
CA LEU A 469 13.25 20.47 8.05
C LEU A 469 13.35 19.38 9.13
N ALA A 470 12.59 18.29 9.02
CA ALA A 470 12.69 17.16 9.95
C ALA A 470 14.07 16.46 9.86
N ILE A 471 14.66 16.36 8.65
CA ILE A 471 16.02 15.86 8.44
C ILE A 471 17.03 16.86 9.00
N TYR A 472 16.84 18.13 8.68
CA TYR A 472 17.68 19.23 9.16
C TYR A 472 17.77 19.27 10.68
N THR A 473 16.65 19.22 11.39
CA THR A 473 16.61 19.25 12.85
C THR A 473 17.45 18.11 13.46
N GLN A 474 17.46 16.95 12.83
CA GLN A 474 18.20 15.80 13.31
C GLN A 474 19.72 15.92 13.08
N VAL A 475 20.12 16.51 11.94
CA VAL A 475 21.53 16.79 11.62
C VAL A 475 22.08 17.87 12.53
N TYR A 476 21.27 18.92 12.84
CA TYR A 476 21.67 20.05 13.66
C TYR A 476 21.68 19.77 15.17
N HIS A 477 20.89 18.82 15.68
CA HIS A 477 21.02 18.42 17.09
C HIS A 477 22.43 17.92 17.47
N LYS A 478 23.21 17.44 16.52
CA LYS A 478 24.63 17.12 16.70
C LYS A 478 25.56 18.35 16.73
N ARG A 479 25.04 19.57 16.43
CA ARG A 479 25.83 20.82 16.34
C ARG A 479 25.53 21.83 17.45
N GLN A 480 25.00 21.42 18.58
CA GLN A 480 24.74 22.35 19.70
C GLN A 480 26.01 23.08 20.20
N ASP A 481 27.18 22.44 20.05
CA ASP A 481 28.46 23.07 20.37
C ASP A 481 28.85 24.18 19.40
N SER A 482 28.46 24.09 18.11
CA SER A 482 28.74 25.13 17.12
C SER A 482 27.90 26.39 17.33
N ILE A 483 26.65 26.27 17.81
CA ILE A 483 25.81 27.43 18.13
C ILE A 483 26.42 28.21 19.31
N ARG A 484 26.87 27.49 20.32
CA ARG A 484 27.53 28.09 21.48
C ARG A 484 28.80 28.82 21.10
N ASN A 485 29.61 28.24 20.23
CA ASN A 485 30.84 28.86 19.73
C ASN A 485 30.54 30.07 18.84
N GLN A 486 29.55 29.98 17.94
CA GLN A 486 29.16 31.07 17.05
C GLN A 486 28.54 32.25 17.82
N MET A 487 27.73 32.00 18.84
CA MET A 487 27.23 33.04 19.74
C MET A 487 28.38 33.69 20.49
N SER A 488 29.33 32.90 21.00
CA SER A 488 30.54 33.42 21.67
C SER A 488 31.37 34.29 20.72
N GLU A 489 31.62 33.80 19.50
CA GLU A 489 32.36 34.55 18.50
C GLU A 489 31.65 35.81 18.02
N THR A 490 30.34 35.74 17.75
CA THR A 490 29.59 36.89 17.22
C THR A 490 29.35 37.96 18.27
N LEU A 491 29.01 37.58 19.51
CA LEU A 491 28.63 38.55 20.55
C LEU A 491 29.77 38.98 21.43
N TYR A 492 30.84 38.19 21.57
CA TYR A 492 31.87 38.43 22.58
C TYR A 492 33.30 38.57 22.04
N LYS A 493 33.52 38.30 20.73
CA LYS A 493 34.84 38.47 20.11
C LYS A 493 35.39 39.88 20.18
N ASN A 494 34.50 40.89 20.26
CA ASN A 494 34.86 42.33 20.41
C ASN A 494 34.98 42.82 21.84
N LYS A 495 34.87 41.96 22.86
CA LYS A 495 34.97 42.36 24.27
C LYS A 495 36.34 42.04 24.91
N ASN A 496 37.26 41.44 24.22
CA ASN A 496 38.63 41.22 24.69
C ASN A 496 39.67 41.74 23.66
N PRO A 497 39.97 43.05 23.62
CA PRO A 497 41.11 43.57 22.90
C PRO A 497 42.33 43.56 23.81
N GLU A 498 42.74 42.48 24.40
CA GLU A 498 44.05 42.32 25.07
C GLU A 498 44.09 41.00 25.84
N ARG A 499 44.59 39.93 25.19
CA ARG A 499 45.51 38.98 25.83
C ARG A 499 46.28 38.26 24.76
#